data_8028e8a9268a4cb7a625ffc866c4a9b3
#
_entry.id   8028e8a9268a4cb7a625ffc866c4a9b3
#
_cell.length_a   1.000
_cell.length_b   1.000
_cell.length_c   1.000
_cell.angle_alpha   90.00
_cell.angle_beta   90.00
_cell.angle_gamma   90.00
#
_symmetry.space_group_name_H-M   'P 1'
#
loop_
_entity.id
_entity.type
_entity.pdbx_description
1 polymer ?
#
loop_
_entity_poly.entity_id
_entity_poly.type
_entity_poly.pdbx_seq_one_letter_code
_entity_poly.pdbx_strand_id
1 'polypeptide(L)'
;MKKNNITNVNEKETFLYYMKGVKKIIQDKIYHINVQDNNKYNLYIKNIVTQDAHSYYFRHVVDENSCCSVSNDPVCFVRNISYNLDLKKLKRGEYRPEITLDLHGMNLYQAKKELGVLIAICHQKKFFCASILHGYGKKILKKNIPFWLSKHPDVLAFHQAPRFFGHDAAILIFIKNDCE
;
A
#
# COMPACT_ATOMS: atom_id res chain seq x y z
N MET A 1 1.73 -40.99 36.89
CA MET A 1 0.43 -40.83 36.17
C MET A 1 0.70 -40.24 34.81
N LYS A 2 0.65 -41.06 33.77
CA LYS A 2 0.83 -40.65 32.37
C LYS A 2 -0.55 -40.25 31.82
N LYS A 3 -0.74 -38.97 31.43
CA LYS A 3 -1.94 -38.52 30.71
C LYS A 3 -1.75 -38.83 29.22
N ASN A 4 -2.63 -39.65 28.68
CA ASN A 4 -2.63 -40.13 27.31
C ASN A 4 -3.02 -38.99 26.34
N ASN A 5 -2.16 -38.73 25.34
CA ASN A 5 -2.48 -37.93 24.14
C ASN A 5 -3.19 -38.84 23.10
N ILE A 6 -4.51 -39.00 23.21
CA ILE A 6 -5.29 -39.91 22.32
C ILE A 6 -6.22 -39.11 21.37
N THR A 7 -6.25 -37.78 21.40
CA THR A 7 -7.28 -37.01 20.67
C THR A 7 -6.88 -36.49 19.28
N ASN A 8 -5.61 -36.57 18.87
CA ASN A 8 -5.18 -35.92 17.62
C ASN A 8 -5.15 -36.82 16.35
N VAL A 9 -5.25 -38.11 16.49
CA VAL A 9 -5.21 -39.06 15.32
C VAL A 9 -6.58 -39.15 14.64
N ASN A 10 -7.66 -39.05 15.41
CA ASN A 10 -9.03 -39.25 14.91
C ASN A 10 -9.55 -38.04 14.08
N GLU A 11 -9.13 -36.83 14.39
CA GLU A 11 -9.60 -35.60 13.67
C GLU A 11 -9.05 -35.55 12.25
N LYS A 12 -7.81 -35.96 12.05
CA LYS A 12 -7.15 -35.95 10.75
C LYS A 12 -7.72 -37.01 9.81
N GLU A 13 -8.03 -38.18 10.35
CA GLU A 13 -8.64 -39.29 9.61
C GLU A 13 -10.10 -38.99 9.25
N THR A 14 -10.87 -38.42 10.17
CA THR A 14 -12.24 -37.94 9.90
C THR A 14 -12.25 -36.83 8.85
N PHE A 15 -11.35 -35.86 8.90
CA PHE A 15 -11.23 -34.82 7.87
C PHE A 15 -10.94 -35.43 6.49
N LEU A 16 -9.95 -36.32 6.39
CA LEU A 16 -9.60 -37.00 5.14
C LEU A 16 -10.73 -37.86 4.59
N TYR A 17 -11.54 -38.48 5.45
CA TYR A 17 -12.70 -39.24 5.06
C TYR A 17 -13.77 -38.37 4.40
N TYR A 18 -14.08 -37.19 4.98
CA TYR A 18 -15.05 -36.24 4.41
C TYR A 18 -14.53 -35.54 3.16
N MET A 19 -13.21 -35.45 2.97
CA MET A 19 -12.59 -34.87 1.77
C MET A 19 -12.47 -35.88 0.61
N LYS A 20 -12.89 -37.15 0.78
CA LYS A 20 -12.91 -38.14 -0.30
C LYS A 20 -13.89 -37.71 -1.40
N GLY A 21 -13.36 -37.47 -2.62
CA GLY A 21 -14.17 -37.11 -3.79
C GLY A 21 -14.25 -35.58 -4.04
N VAL A 22 -13.68 -34.75 -3.18
CA VAL A 22 -13.59 -33.30 -3.42
C VAL A 22 -12.53 -33.03 -4.51
N LYS A 23 -12.96 -32.46 -5.62
CA LYS A 23 -12.03 -31.98 -6.68
C LYS A 23 -11.42 -30.67 -6.24
N LYS A 24 -10.08 -30.55 -6.28
CA LYS A 24 -9.40 -29.27 -6.11
C LYS A 24 -9.88 -28.31 -7.19
N ILE A 25 -10.38 -27.16 -6.77
CA ILE A 25 -10.67 -26.07 -7.69
C ILE A 25 -9.34 -25.52 -8.19
N ILE A 26 -9.13 -25.53 -9.51
CA ILE A 26 -7.99 -24.86 -10.12
C ILE A 26 -8.27 -23.35 -10.04
N GLN A 27 -7.59 -22.68 -9.14
CA GLN A 27 -7.74 -21.26 -8.91
C GLN A 27 -6.72 -20.54 -9.80
N ASP A 28 -7.14 -20.20 -11.02
CA ASP A 28 -6.32 -19.55 -12.04
C ASP A 28 -6.35 -18.01 -11.95
N LYS A 29 -7.19 -17.45 -11.05
CA LYS A 29 -7.44 -15.99 -10.95
C LYS A 29 -6.83 -15.31 -9.73
N ILE A 30 -6.21 -16.02 -8.83
CA ILE A 30 -5.50 -15.42 -7.69
C ILE A 30 -4.01 -15.50 -7.98
N TYR A 31 -3.45 -14.36 -8.39
CA TYR A 31 -2.00 -14.19 -8.39
C TYR A 31 -1.54 -14.09 -6.94
N HIS A 32 -1.05 -15.19 -6.38
CA HIS A 32 -0.25 -15.15 -5.18
C HIS A 32 1.04 -14.40 -5.52
N ILE A 33 1.14 -13.14 -5.09
CA ILE A 33 2.42 -12.45 -5.09
C ILE A 33 3.34 -13.29 -4.23
N ASN A 34 4.39 -13.86 -4.83
CA ASN A 34 5.31 -14.75 -4.17
C ASN A 34 5.94 -13.98 -2.99
N VAL A 35 5.74 -14.47 -1.77
CA VAL A 35 6.34 -13.90 -0.54
C VAL A 35 7.87 -13.81 -0.63
N GLN A 36 8.50 -14.61 -1.51
CA GLN A 36 9.92 -14.53 -1.81
C GLN A 36 10.33 -13.22 -2.50
N ASP A 37 9.46 -12.59 -3.28
CA ASP A 37 9.75 -11.30 -3.89
C ASP A 37 9.67 -10.16 -2.86
N ASN A 38 8.82 -10.28 -1.84
CA ASN A 38 8.78 -9.34 -0.72
C ASN A 38 10.05 -9.38 0.13
N ASN A 39 10.70 -10.54 0.27
CA ASN A 39 11.98 -10.65 0.98
C ASN A 39 13.15 -10.04 0.18
N LYS A 40 13.18 -10.20 -1.13
CA LYS A 40 14.14 -9.48 -2.00
C LYS A 40 13.91 -7.98 -1.95
N TYR A 41 12.66 -7.55 -1.92
CA TYR A 41 12.28 -6.15 -1.77
C TYR A 41 12.74 -5.57 -0.43
N ASN A 42 12.50 -6.28 0.68
CA ASN A 42 12.91 -5.87 2.02
C ASN A 42 14.43 -5.82 2.21
N LEU A 43 15.19 -6.72 1.58
CA LEU A 43 16.66 -6.69 1.57
C LEU A 43 17.20 -5.52 0.75
N TYR A 44 16.58 -5.20 -0.37
CA TYR A 44 16.95 -4.06 -1.20
C TYR A 44 16.69 -2.71 -0.50
N ILE A 45 15.59 -2.62 0.24
CA ILE A 45 15.22 -1.45 1.05
C ILE A 45 16.24 -1.16 2.16
N LYS A 46 16.84 -2.17 2.78
CA LYS A 46 17.84 -1.99 3.85
C LYS A 46 19.13 -1.34 3.41
N ASN A 47 19.44 -1.37 2.11
CA ASN A 47 20.73 -0.88 1.57
C ASN A 47 20.69 0.53 0.98
N ILE A 48 19.53 1.25 1.01
CA ILE A 48 19.42 2.58 0.40
C ILE A 48 19.56 3.67 1.45
N VAL A 49 20.71 4.30 1.49
CA VAL A 49 21.06 5.44 2.36
C VAL A 49 20.18 6.69 2.10
N THR A 50 19.52 6.76 0.94
CA THR A 50 18.63 7.86 0.54
C THR A 50 17.27 7.87 1.25
N GLN A 51 16.95 6.84 2.03
CA GLN A 51 15.67 6.67 2.71
C GLN A 51 15.37 7.78 3.74
N ASP A 52 16.41 8.33 4.35
CA ASP A 52 16.23 9.31 5.41
C ASP A 52 15.74 10.68 4.91
N ALA A 53 16.11 11.07 3.68
CA ALA A 53 15.73 12.36 3.12
C ALA A 53 14.20 12.48 2.91
N HIS A 54 13.57 11.48 2.29
CA HIS A 54 12.12 11.49 2.04
C HIS A 54 11.30 11.24 3.32
N SER A 55 11.83 10.46 4.26
CA SER A 55 11.22 10.25 5.58
C SER A 55 11.17 11.54 6.41
N TYR A 56 12.09 12.46 6.18
CA TYR A 56 12.12 13.76 6.85
C TYR A 56 10.83 14.55 6.63
N TYR A 57 10.30 14.59 5.42
CA TYR A 57 9.05 15.32 5.11
C TYR A 57 7.85 14.79 5.91
N PHE A 58 7.85 13.51 6.28
CA PHE A 58 6.76 12.91 7.05
C PHE A 58 6.96 12.99 8.55
N ARG A 59 8.21 13.10 9.05
CA ARG A 59 8.51 13.19 10.49
C ARG A 59 8.00 14.48 11.12
N HIS A 60 8.17 15.60 10.42
CA HIS A 60 7.85 16.94 10.94
C HIS A 60 6.42 17.39 10.65
N VAL A 61 5.61 16.54 10.06
CA VAL A 61 4.19 16.84 9.91
C VAL A 61 3.52 16.64 11.26
N VAL A 62 3.39 17.75 12.00
CA VAL A 62 2.54 17.82 13.19
C VAL A 62 1.10 17.68 12.73
N ASP A 63 0.28 16.97 13.49
CA ASP A 63 -1.15 16.75 13.19
C ASP A 63 -1.96 18.04 13.42
N GLU A 64 -1.54 19.14 12.80
CA GLU A 64 -2.33 20.36 12.80
C GLU A 64 -3.50 20.20 11.82
N ASN A 65 -4.69 20.51 12.30
CA ASN A 65 -5.96 20.57 11.57
C ASN A 65 -5.97 21.59 10.42
N SER A 66 -4.86 21.75 9.70
CA SER A 66 -4.73 22.72 8.62
C SER A 66 -5.34 22.16 7.34
N CYS A 67 -6.44 22.79 6.95
CA CYS A 67 -7.15 22.70 5.68
C CYS A 67 -6.18 22.67 4.48
N CYS A 68 -5.71 21.47 4.13
CA CYS A 68 -5.19 21.27 2.79
C CYS A 68 -6.39 20.99 1.87
N SER A 69 -6.27 21.37 0.60
CA SER A 69 -7.24 21.17 -0.48
C SER A 69 -7.48 19.66 -0.80
N VAL A 70 -7.45 18.83 0.23
CA VAL A 70 -7.73 17.40 0.14
C VAL A 70 -9.23 17.24 0.31
N SER A 71 -9.93 16.88 -0.77
CA SER A 71 -11.34 16.51 -0.65
C SER A 71 -11.43 15.18 0.09
N ASN A 72 -12.41 15.09 1.00
CA ASN A 72 -12.51 13.95 1.91
C ASN A 72 -13.27 12.75 1.32
N ASP A 73 -14.07 12.96 0.25
CA ASP A 73 -14.86 11.88 -0.33
C ASP A 73 -15.27 12.18 -1.78
N PRO A 74 -14.72 11.51 -2.77
CA PRO A 74 -13.52 10.65 -2.70
C PRO A 74 -12.26 11.44 -2.41
N VAL A 75 -11.31 10.83 -1.69
CA VAL A 75 -10.03 11.46 -1.38
C VAL A 75 -9.29 11.78 -2.67
N CYS A 76 -9.00 13.06 -2.90
CA CYS A 76 -8.21 13.49 -4.05
C CYS A 76 -7.40 14.75 -3.76
N PHE A 77 -6.30 14.90 -4.48
CA PHE A 77 -5.40 16.04 -4.39
C PHE A 77 -4.66 16.22 -5.69
N VAL A 78 -4.40 17.48 -6.04
CA VAL A 78 -3.50 17.85 -7.12
C VAL A 78 -2.67 19.05 -6.69
N ARG A 79 -1.37 18.98 -6.89
CA ARG A 79 -0.45 20.03 -6.46
C ARG A 79 -0.52 21.25 -7.37
N ASN A 80 -0.64 21.03 -8.67
CA ASN A 80 -0.73 22.09 -9.66
C ASN A 80 -1.81 21.73 -10.71
N ILE A 81 -2.47 22.73 -11.25
CA ILE A 81 -3.52 22.60 -12.28
C ILE A 81 -3.02 21.82 -13.51
N SER A 82 -1.74 21.92 -13.84
CA SER A 82 -1.11 21.16 -14.93
C SER A 82 -1.28 19.64 -14.81
N TYR A 83 -1.38 19.10 -13.57
CA TYR A 83 -1.53 17.68 -13.31
C TYR A 83 -2.99 17.22 -13.21
N ASN A 84 -3.96 18.06 -13.57
CA ASN A 84 -5.37 17.69 -13.57
C ASN A 84 -5.71 16.54 -14.53
N LEU A 85 -4.99 16.44 -15.64
CA LEU A 85 -5.15 15.33 -16.59
C LEU A 85 -4.68 14.01 -15.94
N ASP A 86 -3.58 14.05 -15.22
CA ASP A 86 -3.03 12.87 -14.53
C ASP A 86 -3.94 12.44 -13.37
N LEU A 87 -4.52 13.41 -12.64
CA LEU A 87 -5.54 13.11 -11.64
C LEU A 87 -6.76 12.40 -12.26
N LYS A 88 -7.24 12.85 -13.44
CA LYS A 88 -8.34 12.19 -14.14
C LYS A 88 -7.97 10.75 -14.56
N LYS A 89 -6.74 10.52 -15.02
CA LYS A 89 -6.23 9.20 -15.37
C LYS A 89 -6.12 8.28 -14.14
N LEU A 90 -5.64 8.79 -13.00
CA LEU A 90 -5.64 8.07 -11.73
C LEU A 90 -7.05 7.64 -11.33
N LYS A 91 -8.02 8.58 -11.40
CA LYS A 91 -9.44 8.32 -11.07
C LYS A 91 -10.04 7.21 -11.94
N ARG A 92 -9.69 7.16 -13.23
CA ARG A 92 -10.18 6.14 -14.18
C ARG A 92 -9.43 4.81 -14.05
N GLY A 93 -8.27 4.79 -13.34
CA GLY A 93 -7.41 3.61 -13.26
C GLY A 93 -6.63 3.35 -14.55
N GLU A 94 -6.43 4.37 -15.38
CA GLU A 94 -5.61 4.27 -16.59
C GLU A 94 -4.13 4.09 -16.23
N TYR A 95 -3.68 4.70 -15.12
CA TYR A 95 -2.37 4.43 -14.54
C TYR A 95 -2.40 3.14 -13.73
N ARG A 96 -1.61 2.16 -14.13
CA ARG A 96 -1.38 0.94 -13.36
C ARG A 96 -0.27 1.20 -12.34
N PRO A 97 -0.48 0.90 -11.06
CA PRO A 97 0.59 1.05 -10.07
C PRO A 97 1.73 0.08 -10.38
N GLU A 98 2.93 0.61 -10.47
CA GLU A 98 4.17 -0.15 -10.70
C GLU A 98 4.69 -0.77 -9.42
N ILE A 99 4.30 -0.21 -8.28
CA ILE A 99 4.63 -0.68 -6.95
C ILE A 99 3.42 -0.52 -6.02
N THR A 100 3.27 -1.45 -5.09
CA THR A 100 2.23 -1.38 -4.06
C THR A 100 2.87 -1.46 -2.68
N LEU A 101 2.52 -0.50 -1.82
CA LEU A 101 2.91 -0.47 -0.41
C LEU A 101 1.71 -0.84 0.46
N ASP A 102 1.88 -1.83 1.30
CA ASP A 102 0.86 -2.26 2.24
C ASP A 102 1.20 -1.75 3.65
N LEU A 103 0.32 -0.91 4.19
CA LEU A 103 0.43 -0.29 5.51
C LEU A 103 -0.57 -0.83 6.53
N HIS A 104 -1.38 -1.84 6.15
CA HIS A 104 -2.38 -2.36 7.07
C HIS A 104 -1.73 -2.90 8.36
N GLY A 105 -2.33 -2.60 9.50
CA GLY A 105 -1.82 -3.03 10.81
C GLY A 105 -0.60 -2.26 11.31
N MET A 106 -0.03 -1.34 10.54
CA MET A 106 1.11 -0.52 10.96
C MET A 106 0.67 0.62 11.86
N ASN A 107 1.57 1.02 12.78
CA ASN A 107 1.40 2.26 13.55
C ASN A 107 1.79 3.49 12.70
N LEU A 108 1.41 4.70 13.18
CA LEU A 108 1.67 5.95 12.45
C LEU A 108 3.15 6.20 12.16
N TYR A 109 4.03 5.86 13.10
CA TYR A 109 5.47 6.05 12.93
C TYR A 109 6.05 5.13 11.86
N GLN A 110 5.67 3.86 11.88
CA GLN A 110 6.06 2.88 10.86
C GLN A 110 5.54 3.30 9.48
N ALA A 111 4.27 3.68 9.39
CA ALA A 111 3.67 4.12 8.14
C ALA A 111 4.39 5.34 7.53
N LYS A 112 4.75 6.34 8.34
CA LYS A 112 5.53 7.51 7.87
C LYS A 112 6.89 7.08 7.30
N LYS A 113 7.57 6.15 7.97
CA LYS A 113 8.87 5.64 7.51
C LYS A 113 8.73 4.90 6.18
N GLU A 114 7.76 4.00 6.07
CA GLU A 114 7.54 3.20 4.86
C GLU A 114 7.09 4.06 3.67
N LEU A 115 6.32 5.13 3.89
CA LEU A 115 6.00 6.10 2.85
C LEU A 115 7.24 6.81 2.30
N GLY A 116 8.18 7.18 3.15
CA GLY A 116 9.46 7.76 2.71
C GLY A 116 10.26 6.78 1.85
N VAL A 117 10.31 5.52 2.27
CA VAL A 117 10.95 4.44 1.52
C VAL A 117 10.28 4.25 0.16
N LEU A 118 8.95 4.23 0.10
CA LEU A 118 8.21 4.11 -1.15
C LEU A 118 8.62 5.18 -2.16
N ILE A 119 8.65 6.44 -1.74
CA ILE A 119 9.00 7.56 -2.63
C ILE A 119 10.45 7.43 -3.11
N ALA A 120 11.38 7.07 -2.21
CA ALA A 120 12.77 6.85 -2.58
C ALA A 120 12.93 5.74 -3.65
N ILE A 121 12.17 4.64 -3.52
CA ILE A 121 12.15 3.57 -4.52
C ILE A 121 11.58 4.06 -5.84
N CYS A 122 10.49 4.83 -5.81
CA CYS A 122 9.88 5.36 -7.02
C CYS A 122 10.86 6.24 -7.81
N HIS A 123 11.62 7.11 -7.13
CA HIS A 123 12.66 7.89 -7.78
C HIS A 123 13.77 7.02 -8.36
N GLN A 124 14.29 6.07 -7.57
CA GLN A 124 15.37 5.22 -8.03
C GLN A 124 15.00 4.36 -9.25
N LYS A 125 13.75 3.86 -9.27
CA LYS A 125 13.26 3.00 -10.37
C LYS A 125 12.53 3.76 -11.46
N LYS A 126 12.41 5.08 -11.33
CA LYS A 126 11.65 5.95 -12.24
C LYS A 126 10.17 5.53 -12.37
N PHE A 127 9.57 5.09 -11.25
CA PHE A 127 8.15 4.74 -11.21
C PHE A 127 7.29 5.99 -11.04
N PHE A 128 6.31 6.18 -11.90
CA PHE A 128 5.41 7.33 -11.87
C PHE A 128 4.15 7.09 -11.03
N CYS A 129 3.71 5.85 -10.91
CA CYS A 129 2.48 5.52 -10.21
C CYS A 129 2.73 4.45 -9.16
N ALA A 130 2.26 4.70 -7.92
CA ALA A 130 2.30 3.74 -6.84
C ALA A 130 0.94 3.62 -6.17
N SER A 131 0.68 2.45 -5.55
CA SER A 131 -0.51 2.18 -4.76
C SER A 131 -0.15 2.07 -3.29
N ILE A 132 -0.95 2.68 -2.42
CA ILE A 132 -0.80 2.61 -0.97
C ILE A 132 -2.07 2.00 -0.39
N LEU A 133 -1.94 0.82 0.22
CA LEU A 133 -3.01 0.11 0.91
C LEU A 133 -2.97 0.46 2.39
N HIS A 134 -3.94 1.21 2.89
CA HIS A 134 -4.03 1.58 4.30
C HIS A 134 -5.05 0.75 5.09
N GLY A 135 -5.83 -0.06 4.38
CA GLY A 135 -6.86 -0.91 4.97
C GLY A 135 -8.09 -0.14 5.48
N TYR A 136 -9.05 -0.90 5.98
CA TYR A 136 -10.32 -0.35 6.50
C TYR A 136 -10.25 0.03 7.98
N GLY A 137 -9.61 -0.75 8.81
CA GLY A 137 -9.36 -0.60 10.25
C GLY A 137 -10.07 0.54 10.98
N LYS A 138 -9.39 1.16 11.94
CA LYS A 138 -9.89 2.33 12.70
C LYS A 138 -9.90 3.64 11.88
N LYS A 139 -9.62 3.60 10.58
CA LYS A 139 -9.52 4.76 9.66
C LYS A 139 -8.44 5.79 10.04
N ILE A 140 -7.54 5.45 10.97
CA ILE A 140 -6.48 6.37 11.41
C ILE A 140 -5.52 6.65 10.25
N LEU A 141 -4.99 5.61 9.60
CA LEU A 141 -4.12 5.76 8.43
C LEU A 141 -4.85 6.41 7.26
N LYS A 142 -6.11 6.02 7.00
CA LYS A 142 -6.95 6.62 5.95
C LYS A 142 -7.05 8.14 6.06
N LYS A 143 -7.13 8.68 7.29
CA LYS A 143 -7.21 10.14 7.52
C LYS A 143 -5.86 10.83 7.39
N ASN A 144 -4.79 10.20 7.88
CA ASN A 144 -3.49 10.85 7.98
C ASN A 144 -2.66 10.77 6.70
N ILE A 145 -2.72 9.66 5.96
CA ILE A 145 -1.92 9.46 4.74
C ILE A 145 -2.14 10.56 3.69
N PRO A 146 -3.38 10.96 3.33
CA PRO A 146 -3.59 12.04 2.37
C PRO A 146 -2.94 13.34 2.77
N PHE A 147 -3.02 13.68 4.06
CA PHE A 147 -2.39 14.88 4.60
C PHE A 147 -0.87 14.82 4.49
N TRP A 148 -0.25 13.70 4.86
CA TRP A 148 1.20 13.52 4.75
C TRP A 148 1.67 13.59 3.30
N LEU A 149 0.97 12.91 2.39
CA LEU A 149 1.29 12.92 0.96
C LEU A 149 1.20 14.33 0.36
N SER A 150 0.23 15.14 0.76
CA SER A 150 0.10 16.51 0.26
C SER A 150 1.28 17.41 0.65
N LYS A 151 1.98 17.08 1.74
CA LYS A 151 3.17 17.83 2.22
C LYS A 151 4.45 17.45 1.48
N HIS A 152 4.52 16.25 0.89
CA HIS A 152 5.73 15.83 0.19
C HIS A 152 5.83 16.48 -1.19
N PRO A 153 6.94 17.17 -1.53
CA PRO A 153 7.06 17.97 -2.77
C PRO A 153 6.94 17.12 -4.05
N ASP A 154 7.42 15.88 -4.01
CA ASP A 154 7.46 15.01 -5.19
C ASP A 154 6.12 14.30 -5.45
N VAL A 155 5.15 14.40 -4.55
CA VAL A 155 3.79 13.92 -4.79
C VAL A 155 3.02 14.99 -5.57
N LEU A 156 2.75 14.72 -6.83
CA LEU A 156 2.10 15.64 -7.77
C LEU A 156 0.58 15.58 -7.69
N ALA A 157 0.04 14.37 -7.61
CA ALA A 157 -1.38 14.11 -7.47
C ALA A 157 -1.63 12.78 -6.76
N PHE A 158 -2.78 12.66 -6.13
CA PHE A 158 -3.28 11.36 -5.67
C PHE A 158 -4.81 11.32 -5.73
N HIS A 159 -5.33 10.12 -5.82
CA HIS A 159 -6.75 9.84 -5.83
C HIS A 159 -7.04 8.53 -5.11
N GLN A 160 -8.22 8.43 -4.50
CA GLN A 160 -8.74 7.15 -4.00
C GLN A 160 -8.69 6.11 -5.11
N ALA A 161 -8.21 4.91 -4.80
CA ALA A 161 -8.03 3.87 -5.80
C ALA A 161 -9.37 3.46 -6.44
N PRO A 162 -9.39 3.15 -7.75
CA PRO A 162 -10.53 2.49 -8.39
C PRO A 162 -10.83 1.13 -7.76
N ARG A 163 -12.01 0.57 -8.03
CA ARG A 163 -12.46 -0.70 -7.43
C ARG A 163 -11.48 -1.85 -7.59
N PHE A 164 -10.76 -1.93 -8.74
CA PHE A 164 -9.80 -3.01 -9.02
C PHE A 164 -8.46 -2.85 -8.31
N PHE A 165 -8.18 -1.68 -7.73
CA PHE A 165 -6.94 -1.40 -7.00
C PHE A 165 -7.15 -1.17 -5.50
N GLY A 166 -8.26 -1.67 -4.93
CA GLY A 166 -8.51 -1.64 -3.49
C GLY A 166 -9.54 -0.61 -3.02
N HIS A 167 -10.11 0.20 -3.94
CA HIS A 167 -11.19 1.17 -3.66
C HIS A 167 -10.92 2.03 -2.42
N ASP A 168 -11.80 1.94 -1.42
CA ASP A 168 -11.80 2.75 -0.20
C ASP A 168 -10.66 2.40 0.78
N ALA A 169 -9.96 1.28 0.57
CA ALA A 169 -8.81 0.85 1.37
C ALA A 169 -7.46 1.27 0.80
N ALA A 170 -7.45 1.95 -0.36
CA ALA A 170 -6.23 2.28 -1.07
C ALA A 170 -6.26 3.67 -1.71
N ILE A 171 -5.06 4.22 -1.93
CA ILE A 171 -4.82 5.48 -2.63
C ILE A 171 -3.79 5.23 -3.73
N LEU A 172 -4.08 5.72 -4.94
CA LEU A 172 -3.10 5.80 -6.02
C LEU A 172 -2.41 7.16 -5.97
N ILE A 173 -1.08 7.17 -6.06
CA ILE A 173 -0.26 8.37 -6.08
C ILE A 173 0.47 8.51 -7.40
N PHE A 174 0.62 9.76 -7.85
CA PHE A 174 1.43 10.14 -9.00
C PHE A 174 2.64 10.94 -8.51
N ILE A 175 3.83 10.48 -8.84
CA ILE A 175 5.10 10.96 -8.30
C ILE A 175 5.89 11.64 -9.42
N LYS A 176 6.53 12.75 -9.08
CA LYS A 176 7.48 13.42 -9.94
C LYS A 176 8.69 12.52 -10.13
N ASN A 177 9.03 12.26 -11.39
CA ASN A 177 10.32 11.71 -11.77
C ASN A 177 10.94 12.67 -12.75
N ASP A 178 12.16 13.11 -12.49
CA ASP A 178 12.93 13.89 -13.43
C ASP A 178 13.31 12.96 -14.59
N CYS A 179 12.58 13.10 -15.70
CA CYS A 179 13.03 12.56 -16.97
C CYS A 179 14.15 13.46 -17.45
N GLU A 180 15.40 12.99 -17.42
CA GLU A 180 16.48 13.58 -18.18
C GLU A 180 16.20 13.51 -19.68
#